data_8324141de28cf47bbab2be3e9f5c8ac9
#
_entry.id   8324141de28cf47bbab2be3e9f5c8ac9
#
_cell.length_a   1.000
_cell.length_b   1.000
_cell.length_c   1.000
_cell.angle_alpha   90.00
_cell.angle_beta   90.00
_cell.angle_gamma   90.00
#
_symmetry.space_group_name_H-M   'P 1'
#
loop_
_entity.id
_entity.type
_entity.pdbx_description
1 polymer ?
#
loop_
_entity_poly.entity_id
_entity_poly.type
_entity_poly.pdbx_seq_one_letter_code
_entity_poly.pdbx_strand_id
1 'polypeptide(L)'
;MTKYKYITIWTSYDKVEQKMTELSQEGYEYDNCYFVIVRMKKTNTKPKKYKFIYDKNFSPEVTEYYKAAGWHLHKIKLTYFLRLAEGDENSYPIFSDEETEYEIIKYRVLRFFYTMLLGVIMSFLWIRFSKQVDACIGEIVGEFITGLFGGIGGFGLGGLMIFIPKFLKLRRECKKNIDGS
;
A
#
# COMPACT_ATOMS: atom_id res chain seq x y z
N MET A 1 -10.65 -29.24 -1.60
CA MET A 1 -9.92 -28.24 -2.42
C MET A 1 -10.05 -26.89 -1.73
N THR A 2 -8.97 -26.25 -1.35
CA THR A 2 -9.00 -24.98 -0.60
C THR A 2 -9.36 -23.84 -1.56
N LYS A 3 -10.41 -23.05 -1.22
CA LYS A 3 -10.85 -21.93 -2.05
C LYS A 3 -10.16 -20.65 -1.57
N TYR A 4 -9.70 -19.81 -2.52
CA TYR A 4 -9.07 -18.51 -2.24
C TYR A 4 -9.86 -17.39 -2.91
N LYS A 5 -9.87 -16.21 -2.29
CA LYS A 5 -10.32 -14.95 -2.89
C LYS A 5 -9.19 -13.91 -2.80
N TYR A 6 -9.11 -13.03 -3.78
CA TYR A 6 -8.08 -12.01 -3.91
C TYR A 6 -8.71 -10.62 -3.92
N ILE A 7 -8.12 -9.69 -3.18
CA ILE A 7 -8.55 -8.28 -3.09
C ILE A 7 -7.34 -7.41 -3.42
N THR A 8 -7.50 -6.45 -4.31
CA THR A 8 -6.43 -5.54 -4.70
C THR A 8 -6.42 -4.29 -3.83
N ILE A 9 -5.28 -3.97 -3.21
CA ILE A 9 -5.08 -2.76 -2.39
C ILE A 9 -4.67 -1.59 -3.31
N TRP A 10 -5.50 -1.22 -4.27
CA TRP A 10 -5.09 -0.19 -5.23
C TRP A 10 -5.62 1.20 -4.89
N THR A 11 -6.84 1.32 -4.40
CA THR A 11 -7.54 2.61 -4.31
C THR A 11 -7.74 3.15 -2.91
N SER A 12 -8.30 2.36 -1.99
CA SER A 12 -8.60 2.80 -0.62
C SER A 12 -8.47 1.63 0.33
N TYR A 13 -7.83 1.85 1.47
CA TYR A 13 -7.75 0.84 2.52
C TYR A 13 -9.11 0.54 3.11
N ASP A 14 -9.96 1.57 3.33
CA ASP A 14 -11.29 1.37 3.91
C ASP A 14 -12.15 0.42 3.08
N LYS A 15 -12.11 0.55 1.73
CA LYS A 15 -12.82 -0.37 0.84
C LYS A 15 -12.27 -1.79 0.91
N VAL A 16 -10.95 -1.93 1.09
CA VAL A 16 -10.32 -3.24 1.26
C VAL A 16 -10.69 -3.85 2.61
N GLU A 17 -10.65 -3.09 3.69
CA GLU A 17 -11.06 -3.48 5.04
C GLU A 17 -12.51 -3.94 5.06
N GLN A 18 -13.41 -3.14 4.47
CA GLN A 18 -14.81 -3.50 4.35
C GLN A 18 -14.97 -4.81 3.57
N LYS A 19 -14.29 -4.94 2.42
CA LYS A 19 -14.36 -6.16 1.60
C LYS A 19 -13.80 -7.38 2.30
N MET A 20 -12.72 -7.25 3.06
CA MET A 20 -12.15 -8.33 3.88
C MET A 20 -13.14 -8.75 4.97
N THR A 21 -13.79 -7.78 5.63
CA THR A 21 -14.79 -8.05 6.67
C THR A 21 -16.02 -8.75 6.09
N GLU A 22 -16.53 -8.32 4.93
CA GLU A 22 -17.61 -9.02 4.21
C GLU A 22 -17.23 -10.46 3.87
N LEU A 23 -16.02 -10.68 3.33
CA LEU A 23 -15.53 -12.01 3.01
C LEU A 23 -15.34 -12.88 4.26
N SER A 24 -15.02 -12.28 5.39
CA SER A 24 -14.92 -12.99 6.65
C SER A 24 -16.28 -13.51 7.11
N GLN A 25 -17.35 -12.76 6.89
CA GLN A 25 -18.73 -13.21 7.13
C GLN A 25 -19.10 -14.40 6.23
N GLU A 26 -18.51 -14.49 5.02
CA GLU A 26 -18.64 -15.64 4.15
C GLU A 26 -17.73 -16.83 4.55
N GLY A 27 -16.98 -16.73 5.64
CA GLY A 27 -16.08 -17.78 6.17
C GLY A 27 -14.70 -17.78 5.52
N TYR A 28 -14.21 -16.63 5.03
CA TYR A 28 -12.84 -16.45 4.57
C TYR A 28 -12.03 -15.73 5.65
N GLU A 29 -10.77 -16.11 5.80
CA GLU A 29 -9.80 -15.54 6.72
C GLU A 29 -8.58 -15.00 5.96
N TYR A 30 -7.93 -13.98 6.51
CA TYR A 30 -6.68 -13.48 5.97
C TYR A 30 -5.62 -14.58 5.94
N ASP A 31 -4.98 -14.76 4.80
CA ASP A 31 -3.91 -15.74 4.63
C ASP A 31 -2.55 -15.06 4.39
N ASN A 32 -2.49 -14.14 3.44
CA ASN A 32 -1.26 -13.41 3.15
C ASN A 32 -1.54 -12.12 2.34
N CYS A 33 -0.55 -11.22 2.36
CA CYS A 33 -0.56 -10.03 1.52
C CYS A 33 0.72 -9.99 0.67
N TYR A 34 0.55 -9.95 -0.64
CA TYR A 34 1.63 -9.84 -1.63
C TYR A 34 1.57 -8.49 -2.30
N PHE A 35 2.46 -7.59 -1.95
CA PHE A 35 2.61 -6.26 -2.53
C PHE A 35 1.30 -5.43 -2.48
N VAL A 36 0.40 -5.63 -3.41
CA VAL A 36 -0.89 -4.92 -3.53
C VAL A 36 -2.09 -5.87 -3.57
N ILE A 37 -1.90 -7.16 -3.28
CA ILE A 37 -2.95 -8.18 -3.35
C ILE A 37 -3.07 -8.86 -1.99
N VAL A 38 -4.22 -8.75 -1.36
CA VAL A 38 -4.59 -9.53 -0.18
C VAL A 38 -5.19 -10.84 -0.64
N ARG A 39 -4.70 -11.95 -0.11
CA ARG A 39 -5.26 -13.28 -0.30
C ARG A 39 -6.04 -13.69 0.95
N MET A 40 -7.29 -14.09 0.71
CA MET A 40 -8.20 -14.64 1.72
C MET A 40 -8.43 -16.13 1.45
N LYS A 41 -8.37 -16.96 2.48
CA LYS A 41 -8.53 -18.41 2.41
C LYS A 41 -9.83 -18.83 3.08
N LYS A 42 -10.58 -19.76 2.47
CA LYS A 42 -11.79 -20.32 3.08
C LYS A 42 -11.44 -21.26 4.24
N THR A 43 -11.88 -20.92 5.45
CA THR A 43 -11.57 -21.66 6.68
C THR A 43 -12.82 -21.98 7.52
N ASN A 44 -13.96 -21.34 7.23
CA ASN A 44 -15.21 -21.42 8.00
C ASN A 44 -15.02 -21.04 9.51
N THR A 45 -14.07 -20.13 9.78
CA THR A 45 -13.86 -19.54 11.11
C THR A 45 -14.93 -18.50 11.43
N LYS A 46 -14.99 -18.06 12.69
CA LYS A 46 -15.87 -16.95 13.11
C LYS A 46 -15.54 -15.68 12.33
N PRO A 47 -16.54 -14.82 12.04
CA PRO A 47 -16.30 -13.54 11.38
C PRO A 47 -15.28 -12.69 12.12
N LYS A 48 -14.42 -12.04 11.37
CA LYS A 48 -13.37 -11.16 11.90
C LYS A 48 -13.46 -9.78 11.25
N LYS A 49 -12.99 -8.78 11.98
CA LYS A 49 -12.83 -7.41 11.50
C LYS A 49 -11.39 -7.18 11.08
N TYR A 50 -11.20 -6.36 10.05
CA TYR A 50 -9.88 -6.04 9.54
C TYR A 50 -9.67 -4.54 9.50
N LYS A 51 -8.49 -4.07 9.89
CA LYS A 51 -8.10 -2.67 9.87
C LYS A 51 -6.64 -2.52 9.46
N PHE A 52 -6.33 -1.58 8.58
CA PHE A 52 -4.95 -1.22 8.30
C PHE A 52 -4.50 -0.15 9.30
N ILE A 53 -3.37 -0.42 9.96
CA ILE A 53 -2.78 0.49 10.93
C ILE A 53 -1.47 0.99 10.38
N TYR A 54 -1.30 2.29 10.41
CA TYR A 54 -0.05 2.96 10.09
C TYR A 54 0.62 3.43 11.38
N ASP A 55 1.87 3.04 11.57
CA ASP A 55 2.72 3.55 12.64
C ASP A 55 4.17 3.59 12.15
N LYS A 56 4.87 4.69 12.47
CA LYS A 56 6.29 4.85 12.12
C LYS A 56 7.18 3.93 12.96
N ASN A 57 6.71 3.51 14.11
CA ASN A 57 7.51 2.80 15.10
C ASN A 57 6.71 1.71 15.81
N PHE A 58 6.40 0.61 15.10
CA PHE A 58 5.78 -0.56 15.75
C PHE A 58 6.71 -1.18 16.79
N SER A 59 6.83 -0.52 17.95
CA SER A 59 7.54 -1.08 19.10
C SER A 59 6.84 -2.33 19.64
N PRO A 60 7.53 -3.18 20.39
CA PRO A 60 6.89 -4.30 21.09
C PRO A 60 5.71 -3.86 21.97
N GLU A 61 5.85 -2.71 22.66
CA GLU A 61 4.82 -2.13 23.53
C GLU A 61 3.54 -1.77 22.76
N VAL A 62 3.68 -1.13 21.58
CA VAL A 62 2.56 -0.81 20.69
C VAL A 62 1.87 -2.10 20.23
N THR A 63 2.64 -3.13 19.92
CA THR A 63 2.10 -4.43 19.50
C THR A 63 1.32 -5.11 20.64
N GLU A 64 1.82 -5.03 21.87
CA GLU A 64 1.13 -5.56 23.06
C GLU A 64 -0.14 -4.78 23.38
N TYR A 65 -0.13 -3.45 23.21
CA TYR A 65 -1.33 -2.63 23.37
C TYR A 65 -2.46 -3.07 22.44
N TYR A 66 -2.18 -3.26 21.15
CA TYR A 66 -3.18 -3.76 20.20
C TYR A 66 -3.65 -5.17 20.54
N LYS A 67 -2.74 -6.04 20.98
CA LYS A 67 -3.08 -7.38 21.42
C LYS A 67 -3.99 -7.38 22.64
N ALA A 68 -3.74 -6.52 23.62
CA ALA A 68 -4.60 -6.34 24.79
C ALA A 68 -6.00 -5.81 24.41
N ALA A 69 -6.09 -5.01 23.34
CA ALA A 69 -7.34 -4.52 22.77
C ALA A 69 -8.08 -5.58 21.91
N GLY A 70 -7.55 -6.81 21.82
CA GLY A 70 -8.16 -7.91 21.07
C GLY A 70 -7.78 -7.96 19.59
N TRP A 71 -6.69 -7.27 19.18
CA TRP A 71 -6.24 -7.24 17.79
C TRP A 71 -4.94 -8.01 17.59
N HIS A 72 -4.90 -8.81 16.55
CA HIS A 72 -3.69 -9.48 16.08
C HIS A 72 -3.07 -8.74 14.90
N LEU A 73 -1.79 -8.34 15.01
CA LEU A 73 -1.11 -7.55 13.99
C LEU A 73 -0.29 -8.43 13.03
N HIS A 74 -0.68 -8.41 11.77
CA HIS A 74 0.05 -9.08 10.69
C HIS A 74 1.02 -8.12 10.01
N LYS A 75 2.26 -8.57 9.81
CA LYS A 75 3.26 -7.83 9.02
C LYS A 75 2.92 -7.92 7.54
N ILE A 76 2.87 -6.78 6.86
CA ILE A 76 2.72 -6.71 5.41
C ILE A 76 4.11 -6.63 4.79
N LYS A 77 4.45 -7.58 3.91
CA LYS A 77 5.74 -7.58 3.19
C LYS A 77 5.90 -6.29 2.39
N LEU A 78 7.10 -5.72 2.39
CA LEU A 78 7.49 -4.48 1.70
C LEU A 78 6.95 -3.17 2.29
N THR A 79 6.28 -3.20 3.44
CA THR A 79 5.82 -1.99 4.14
C THR A 79 6.15 -2.09 5.62
N TYR A 80 7.19 -1.36 6.05
CA TYR A 80 7.61 -1.37 7.47
C TYR A 80 6.64 -0.62 8.38
N PHE A 81 5.90 0.35 7.83
CA PHE A 81 5.04 1.27 8.56
C PHE A 81 3.56 0.87 8.55
N LEU A 82 3.22 -0.24 7.90
CA LEU A 82 1.83 -0.68 7.76
C LEU A 82 1.68 -2.09 8.31
N ARG A 83 0.67 -2.28 9.13
CA ARG A 83 0.22 -3.58 9.65
C ARG A 83 -1.23 -3.78 9.28
N LEU A 84 -1.61 -5.04 9.10
CA LEU A 84 -3.01 -5.43 9.07
C LEU A 84 -3.38 -5.92 10.47
N ALA A 85 -4.34 -5.24 11.11
CA ALA A 85 -4.95 -5.69 12.34
C ALA A 85 -6.15 -6.59 12.00
N GLU A 86 -6.19 -7.74 12.61
CA GLU A 86 -7.27 -8.71 12.58
C GLU A 86 -7.86 -8.80 13.99
N GLY A 87 -9.16 -8.58 14.14
CA GLY A 87 -9.84 -8.62 15.42
C GLY A 87 -11.15 -9.36 15.34
N ASP A 88 -11.60 -9.87 16.49
CA ASP A 88 -12.92 -10.48 16.64
C ASP A 88 -14.01 -9.40 16.71
N GLU A 89 -15.29 -9.80 16.69
CA GLU A 89 -16.43 -8.87 16.80
C GLU A 89 -16.37 -7.99 18.05
N ASN A 90 -15.83 -8.52 19.16
CA ASN A 90 -15.72 -7.85 20.46
C ASN A 90 -14.44 -7.04 20.65
N SER A 91 -13.53 -7.00 19.64
CA SER A 91 -12.32 -6.18 19.72
C SER A 91 -12.65 -4.71 19.81
N TYR A 92 -11.93 -3.98 20.67
CA TYR A 92 -12.11 -2.53 20.81
C TYR A 92 -11.93 -1.83 19.46
N PRO A 93 -12.80 -0.85 19.13
CA PRO A 93 -12.71 -0.17 17.84
C PRO A 93 -11.38 0.58 17.72
N ILE A 94 -10.70 0.37 16.61
CA ILE A 94 -9.55 1.19 16.20
C ILE A 94 -10.10 2.34 15.36
N PHE A 95 -9.96 3.55 15.85
CA PHE A 95 -10.27 4.74 15.08
C PHE A 95 -9.07 5.09 14.22
N SER A 96 -9.22 5.05 12.89
CA SER A 96 -8.29 5.70 11.98
C SER A 96 -8.71 7.16 11.90
N ASP A 97 -7.92 8.03 12.50
CA ASP A 97 -8.08 9.47 12.36
C ASP A 97 -7.63 9.95 10.97
N GLU A 98 -8.05 11.16 10.60
CA GLU A 98 -7.67 11.79 9.32
C GLU A 98 -6.16 11.96 9.21
N GLU A 99 -5.45 12.09 10.33
CA GLU A 99 -4.00 12.23 10.39
C GLU A 99 -3.31 10.94 9.94
N THR A 100 -3.80 9.78 10.38
CA THR A 100 -3.30 8.46 9.95
C THR A 100 -3.51 8.25 8.46
N GLU A 101 -4.69 8.60 7.91
CA GLU A 101 -4.95 8.50 6.47
C GLU A 101 -4.05 9.44 5.65
N TYR A 102 -3.84 10.67 6.14
CA TYR A 102 -2.94 11.64 5.52
C TYR A 102 -1.50 11.11 5.44
N GLU A 103 -0.94 10.57 6.53
CA GLU A 103 0.43 10.02 6.54
C GLU A 103 0.57 8.82 5.59
N ILE A 104 -0.41 7.93 5.51
CA ILE A 104 -0.41 6.82 4.56
C ILE A 104 -0.36 7.32 3.11
N ILE A 105 -1.18 8.30 2.77
CA ILE A 105 -1.23 8.83 1.41
C ILE A 105 0.00 9.64 1.08
N LYS A 106 0.52 10.43 2.01
CA LYS A 106 1.78 11.15 1.89
C LYS A 106 2.94 10.20 1.55
N TYR A 107 3.05 9.08 2.26
CA TYR A 107 4.07 8.06 1.96
C TYR A 107 3.91 7.46 0.56
N ARG A 108 2.68 7.20 0.11
CA ARG A 108 2.40 6.72 -1.25
C ARG A 108 2.81 7.74 -2.32
N VAL A 109 2.41 9.00 -2.15
CA VAL A 109 2.79 10.08 -3.07
C VAL A 109 4.30 10.19 -3.17
N LEU A 110 5.00 10.17 -2.03
CA LEU A 110 6.46 10.25 -1.99
C LEU A 110 7.10 9.05 -2.71
N ARG A 111 6.60 7.84 -2.50
CA ARG A 111 7.09 6.63 -3.18
C ARG A 111 6.91 6.72 -4.70
N PHE A 112 5.75 7.14 -5.19
CA PHE A 112 5.52 7.31 -6.62
C PHE A 112 6.38 8.43 -7.20
N PHE A 113 6.61 9.51 -6.46
CA PHE A 113 7.51 10.58 -6.84
C PHE A 113 8.94 10.07 -7.03
N TYR A 114 9.48 9.30 -6.09
CA TYR A 114 10.81 8.70 -6.23
C TYR A 114 10.87 7.69 -7.38
N THR A 115 9.83 6.91 -7.60
CA THR A 115 9.78 5.97 -8.74
C THR A 115 9.80 6.72 -10.07
N MET A 116 9.04 7.79 -10.19
CA MET A 116 9.05 8.67 -11.37
C MET A 116 10.45 9.29 -11.58
N LEU A 117 11.03 9.86 -10.53
CA LEU A 117 12.35 10.48 -10.59
C LEU A 117 13.43 9.47 -11.00
N LEU A 118 13.40 8.27 -10.45
CA LEU A 118 14.31 7.19 -10.83
C LEU A 118 14.15 6.84 -12.30
N GLY A 119 12.93 6.68 -12.81
CA GLY A 119 12.67 6.39 -14.22
C GLY A 119 13.20 7.49 -15.14
N VAL A 120 13.02 8.76 -14.77
CA VAL A 120 13.55 9.91 -15.53
C VAL A 120 15.08 9.91 -15.56
N ILE A 121 15.72 9.72 -14.40
CA ILE A 121 17.20 9.68 -14.30
C ILE A 121 17.75 8.52 -15.13
N MET A 122 17.17 7.33 -15.00
CA MET A 122 17.61 6.14 -15.75
C MET A 122 17.42 6.33 -17.26
N SER A 123 16.30 6.95 -17.69
CA SER A 123 16.08 7.27 -19.09
C SER A 123 17.12 8.26 -19.63
N PHE A 124 17.43 9.30 -18.85
CA PHE A 124 18.44 10.28 -19.23
C PHE A 124 19.84 9.65 -19.35
N LEU A 125 20.25 8.86 -18.40
CA LEU A 125 21.52 8.12 -18.44
C LEU A 125 21.55 7.17 -19.63
N TRP A 126 20.45 6.47 -19.90
CA TRP A 126 20.35 5.59 -21.04
C TRP A 126 20.54 6.33 -22.37
N ILE A 127 19.83 7.42 -22.61
CA ILE A 127 19.98 8.24 -23.81
C ILE A 127 21.45 8.68 -24.00
N ARG A 128 22.15 9.00 -22.91
CA ARG A 128 23.55 9.45 -22.95
C ARG A 128 24.53 8.33 -23.33
N PHE A 129 24.23 7.09 -22.92
CA PHE A 129 25.14 5.94 -23.09
C PHE A 129 24.65 4.90 -24.11
N SER A 130 23.42 5.01 -24.63
CA SER A 130 22.80 4.00 -25.48
C SER A 130 23.65 3.64 -26.71
N LYS A 131 24.20 4.62 -27.39
CA LYS A 131 25.04 4.38 -28.59
C LYS A 131 26.26 3.47 -28.32
N GLN A 132 26.85 3.56 -27.13
CA GLN A 132 27.99 2.72 -26.73
C GLN A 132 27.53 1.31 -26.33
N VAL A 133 26.38 1.23 -25.70
CA VAL A 133 25.81 -0.04 -25.21
C VAL A 133 25.18 -0.83 -26.35
N ASP A 134 24.46 -0.18 -27.29
CA ASP A 134 23.86 -0.82 -28.47
C ASP A 134 24.91 -1.49 -29.36
N ALA A 135 26.08 -0.90 -29.45
CA ALA A 135 27.22 -1.50 -30.14
C ALA A 135 27.71 -2.81 -29.47
N CYS A 136 27.50 -2.99 -28.19
CA CYS A 136 27.93 -4.17 -27.42
C CYS A 136 26.86 -5.24 -27.30
N ILE A 137 25.57 -4.86 -27.12
CA ILE A 137 24.49 -5.80 -26.77
C ILE A 137 23.40 -5.94 -27.85
N GLY A 138 23.48 -5.13 -28.91
CA GLY A 138 22.54 -5.13 -30.03
C GLY A 138 21.33 -4.21 -29.81
N GLU A 139 20.82 -3.71 -30.94
CA GLU A 139 19.76 -2.69 -31.00
C GLU A 139 18.44 -3.13 -30.32
N ILE A 140 18.04 -4.39 -30.54
CA ILE A 140 16.78 -4.94 -29.96
C ILE A 140 16.79 -4.90 -28.42
N VAL A 141 17.93 -5.21 -27.81
CA VAL A 141 18.07 -5.17 -26.34
C VAL A 141 18.05 -3.72 -25.85
N GLY A 142 18.64 -2.80 -26.61
CA GLY A 142 18.62 -1.37 -26.34
C GLY A 142 17.20 -0.80 -26.33
N GLU A 143 16.38 -1.15 -27.31
CA GLU A 143 14.95 -0.74 -27.37
C GLU A 143 14.16 -1.29 -26.20
N PHE A 144 14.37 -2.54 -25.82
CA PHE A 144 13.70 -3.15 -24.65
C PHE A 144 14.03 -2.40 -23.35
N ILE A 145 15.30 -2.07 -23.13
CA ILE A 145 15.76 -1.31 -21.96
C ILE A 145 15.15 0.10 -21.93
N THR A 146 15.07 0.75 -23.10
CA THR A 146 14.41 2.06 -23.24
C THR A 146 12.94 1.99 -22.81
N GLY A 147 12.22 0.98 -23.30
CA GLY A 147 10.82 0.73 -22.90
C GLY A 147 10.64 0.48 -21.42
N LEU A 148 11.56 -0.26 -20.81
CA LEU A 148 11.54 -0.57 -19.38
C LEU A 148 11.71 0.69 -18.52
N PHE A 149 12.67 1.55 -18.83
CA PHE A 149 12.89 2.79 -18.08
C PHE A 149 11.74 3.79 -18.27
N GLY A 150 11.24 3.92 -19.50
CA GLY A 150 10.04 4.70 -19.79
C GLY A 150 8.81 4.20 -19.02
N GLY A 151 8.64 2.88 -18.94
CA GLY A 151 7.58 2.22 -18.16
C GLY A 151 7.66 2.52 -16.66
N ILE A 152 8.86 2.48 -16.08
CA ILE A 152 9.07 2.82 -14.65
C ILE A 152 8.68 4.29 -14.39
N GLY A 153 9.13 5.22 -15.23
CA GLY A 153 8.78 6.64 -15.13
C GLY A 153 7.28 6.89 -15.28
N GLY A 154 6.66 6.26 -16.28
CA GLY A 154 5.23 6.33 -16.55
C GLY A 154 4.37 5.78 -15.42
N PHE A 155 4.79 4.65 -14.82
CA PHE A 155 4.14 4.08 -13.64
C PHE A 155 4.16 5.06 -12.45
N GLY A 156 5.32 5.69 -12.19
CA GLY A 156 5.45 6.71 -11.14
C GLY A 156 4.53 7.91 -11.38
N LEU A 157 4.49 8.41 -12.62
CA LEU A 157 3.62 9.54 -13.00
C LEU A 157 2.12 9.20 -12.87
N GLY A 158 1.71 8.01 -13.33
CA GLY A 158 0.33 7.54 -13.20
C GLY A 158 -0.11 7.44 -11.74
N GLY A 159 0.76 6.90 -10.87
CA GLY A 159 0.51 6.87 -9.43
C GLY A 159 0.35 8.27 -8.82
N LEU A 160 1.18 9.23 -9.21
CA LEU A 160 1.06 10.62 -8.75
C LEU A 160 -0.26 11.25 -9.17
N MET A 161 -0.69 11.07 -10.43
CA MET A 161 -1.97 11.61 -10.92
C MET A 161 -3.17 11.11 -10.10
N ILE A 162 -3.12 9.87 -9.62
CA ILE A 162 -4.20 9.28 -8.81
C ILE A 162 -4.16 9.79 -7.36
N PHE A 163 -2.98 9.88 -6.75
CA PHE A 163 -2.87 10.11 -5.30
C PHE A 163 -2.68 11.58 -4.91
N ILE A 164 -2.15 12.45 -5.80
CA ILE A 164 -2.01 13.89 -5.50
C ILE A 164 -3.34 14.57 -5.16
N PRO A 165 -4.43 14.39 -5.91
CA PRO A 165 -5.71 15.05 -5.57
C PRO A 165 -6.22 14.64 -4.18
N LYS A 166 -6.11 13.35 -3.84
CA LYS A 166 -6.51 12.83 -2.52
C LYS A 166 -5.61 13.38 -1.40
N PHE A 167 -4.31 13.45 -1.63
CA PHE A 167 -3.33 14.04 -0.71
C PHE A 167 -3.64 15.51 -0.42
N LEU A 168 -3.91 16.29 -1.46
CA LEU A 168 -4.20 17.74 -1.32
C LEU A 168 -5.52 17.96 -0.56
N LYS A 169 -6.51 17.09 -0.77
CA LYS A 169 -7.79 17.15 -0.04
C LYS A 169 -7.55 16.90 1.45
N LEU A 170 -6.95 15.79 1.82
CA LEU A 170 -6.66 15.44 3.22
C LEU A 170 -5.76 16.47 3.92
N ARG A 171 -4.76 17.00 3.23
CA ARG A 171 -3.92 18.06 3.77
C ARG A 171 -4.73 19.32 4.16
N ARG A 172 -5.76 19.66 3.36
CA ARG A 172 -6.63 20.79 3.68
C ARG A 172 -7.54 20.51 4.88
N GLU A 173 -8.03 19.28 5.00
CA GLU A 173 -8.89 18.82 6.09
C GLU A 173 -8.10 18.82 7.41
N CYS A 174 -6.93 18.19 7.45
CA CYS A 174 -6.04 18.21 8.61
C CYS A 174 -5.66 19.64 9.07
N LYS A 175 -5.38 20.54 8.10
CA LYS A 175 -5.04 21.94 8.44
C LYS A 175 -6.22 22.68 9.06
N LYS A 176 -7.44 22.49 8.56
CA LYS A 176 -8.64 23.11 9.14
C LYS A 176 -8.89 22.67 10.58
N ASN A 177 -8.63 21.41 10.90
CA ASN A 177 -8.81 20.88 12.25
C ASN A 177 -7.79 21.45 13.24
N ILE A 178 -6.57 21.80 12.79
CA ILE A 178 -5.55 22.43 13.61
C ILE A 178 -5.86 23.93 13.83
N ASP A 179 -6.31 24.63 12.79
CA ASP A 179 -6.57 26.08 12.83
C ASP A 179 -7.93 26.39 13.52
N GLY A 180 -8.81 25.40 13.71
CA GLY A 180 -10.13 25.53 14.32
C GLY A 180 -10.25 25.07 15.78
N SER A 181 -9.16 24.57 16.37
CA SER A 181 -9.02 24.22 17.78
C SER A 181 -8.26 25.31 18.53
#